data_770f797d3809440f08dcfe3b9a51d98f
#
_entry.id   770f797d3809440f08dcfe3b9a51d98f
#
_cell.length_a   1.000
_cell.length_b   1.000
_cell.length_c   1.000
_cell.angle_alpha   90.00
_cell.angle_beta   90.00
_cell.angle_gamma   90.00
#
_symmetry.space_group_name_H-M   'P 1'
#
loop_
_entity.id
_entity.type
_entity.pdbx_description
1 polymer ?
#
loop_
_entity_poly.entity_id
_entity_poly.type
_entity_poly.pdbx_seq_one_letter_code
_entity_poly.pdbx_strand_id
1 'polypeptide(L)'
;NNSGCVVNAFVAALGECEVRVSARVTALERREGGWSISASQDGKTRVYGAADVVFACGSNATSGLDSLSLMTALGIARTDCVPAIAPLPCAAFKGASGVRAYAEGTLLADGKPVAKRRGEVLMRDDAVSGMLAMELSSAYARLMRRGARSFELKLDFAPDFGDDEVKAYLAASPVRDARGALIAFVPRALGEKLAALAGIRADAVKDDCLAALCAALRPTVKPSGMPRLKQAQVVCGGLDLDGFDPETMMSKKDRGLYAIGEALDVDGDCGGYNLQWAWSSGAL
;
A
#
# COMPACT_ATOMS: atom_id res chain seq x y z
N ASN A 1 11.11 -18.99 -10.49
CA ASN A 1 11.13 -18.20 -9.25
C ASN A 1 9.72 -17.71 -8.94
N ASN A 2 9.04 -18.35 -8.01
CA ASN A 2 7.76 -17.88 -7.49
C ASN A 2 7.77 -18.01 -5.96
N SER A 3 6.84 -17.33 -5.28
CA SER A 3 6.69 -17.35 -3.82
C SER A 3 6.45 -18.76 -3.25
N GLY A 4 5.90 -19.67 -4.05
CA GLY A 4 5.69 -21.06 -3.65
C GLY A 4 6.97 -21.80 -3.30
N CYS A 5 8.09 -21.50 -3.96
CA CYS A 5 9.39 -22.11 -3.61
C CYS A 5 9.83 -21.71 -2.20
N VAL A 6 9.59 -20.46 -1.80
CA VAL A 6 9.91 -19.96 -0.45
C VAL A 6 9.03 -20.63 0.59
N VAL A 7 7.71 -20.69 0.35
CA VAL A 7 6.75 -21.37 1.23
C VAL A 7 7.12 -22.84 1.41
N ASN A 8 7.43 -23.56 0.32
CA ASN A 8 7.82 -24.97 0.38
C ASN A 8 9.11 -25.18 1.18
N ALA A 9 10.09 -24.26 1.05
CA ALA A 9 11.31 -24.32 1.83
C ALA A 9 11.05 -24.15 3.34
N PHE A 10 10.18 -23.20 3.72
CA PHE A 10 9.78 -23.04 5.11
C PHE A 10 9.01 -24.26 5.63
N VAL A 11 8.06 -24.78 4.86
CA VAL A 11 7.32 -25.99 5.25
C VAL A 11 8.28 -27.17 5.46
N ALA A 12 9.28 -27.34 4.58
CA ALA A 12 10.30 -28.37 4.75
C ALA A 12 11.18 -28.16 6.00
N ALA A 13 11.44 -26.90 6.36
CA ALA A 13 12.23 -26.56 7.54
C ALA A 13 11.48 -26.75 8.87
N LEU A 14 10.15 -26.87 8.86
CA LEU A 14 9.36 -27.13 10.08
C LEU A 14 9.65 -28.51 10.71
N GLY A 15 10.17 -29.44 9.91
CA GLY A 15 10.58 -30.77 10.45
C GLY A 15 9.43 -31.50 11.13
N GLU A 16 9.60 -31.75 12.42
CA GLU A 16 8.61 -32.49 13.26
C GLU A 16 7.50 -31.57 13.83
N CYS A 17 7.51 -30.28 13.52
CA CYS A 17 6.46 -29.36 13.97
C CYS A 17 5.09 -29.79 13.42
N GLU A 18 4.10 -29.90 14.28
CA GLU A 18 2.75 -30.19 13.84
C GLU A 18 2.10 -28.97 13.16
N VAL A 19 1.72 -29.10 11.89
CA VAL A 19 1.02 -28.07 11.14
C VAL A 19 -0.45 -28.44 10.99
N ARG A 20 -1.34 -27.61 11.52
CA ARG A 20 -2.80 -27.79 11.41
C ARG A 20 -3.38 -26.74 10.48
N VAL A 21 -3.76 -27.17 9.30
CA VAL A 21 -4.42 -26.32 8.29
C VAL A 21 -5.93 -26.27 8.51
N SER A 22 -6.61 -25.24 7.97
CA SER A 22 -8.07 -25.04 8.12
C SER A 22 -8.53 -25.00 9.59
N ALA A 23 -7.62 -24.67 10.51
CA ALA A 23 -7.89 -24.54 11.93
C ALA A 23 -7.92 -23.03 12.29
N ARG A 24 -9.10 -22.53 12.64
CA ARG A 24 -9.28 -21.12 13.02
C ARG A 24 -9.25 -20.98 14.54
N VAL A 25 -8.26 -20.26 15.06
CA VAL A 25 -8.25 -19.89 16.48
C VAL A 25 -9.40 -18.95 16.77
N THR A 26 -10.18 -19.25 17.79
CA THR A 26 -11.39 -18.54 18.18
C THR A 26 -11.29 -17.88 19.56
N ALA A 27 -10.40 -18.40 20.43
CA ALA A 27 -10.13 -17.81 21.73
C ALA A 27 -8.71 -18.13 22.21
N LEU A 28 -8.14 -17.20 22.96
CA LEU A 28 -6.92 -17.35 23.75
C LEU A 28 -7.25 -17.04 25.19
N GLU A 29 -6.94 -17.94 26.11
CA GLU A 29 -7.18 -17.76 27.53
C GLU A 29 -5.93 -18.09 28.33
N ARG A 30 -5.62 -17.25 29.31
CA ARG A 30 -4.55 -17.55 30.25
C ARG A 30 -4.97 -18.68 31.21
N ARG A 31 -4.05 -19.59 31.48
CA ARG A 31 -4.19 -20.67 32.47
C ARG A 31 -2.99 -20.69 33.41
N GLU A 32 -3.10 -21.40 34.51
CA GLU A 32 -1.97 -21.66 35.37
C GLU A 32 -0.87 -22.41 34.58
N GLY A 33 0.31 -21.82 34.48
CA GLY A 33 1.45 -22.38 33.77
C GLY A 33 1.43 -22.26 32.26
N GLY A 34 0.51 -21.46 31.63
CA GLY A 34 0.51 -21.28 30.19
C GLY A 34 -0.81 -20.78 29.60
N TRP A 35 -1.17 -21.30 28.44
CA TRP A 35 -2.26 -20.82 27.61
C TRP A 35 -3.21 -21.95 27.19
N SER A 36 -4.49 -21.62 27.07
CA SER A 36 -5.51 -22.45 26.43
C SER A 36 -5.93 -21.80 25.13
N ILE A 37 -5.79 -22.52 24.02
CA ILE A 37 -6.07 -22.05 22.66
C ILE A 37 -7.28 -22.84 22.14
N SER A 38 -8.41 -22.18 21.95
CA SER A 38 -9.56 -22.77 21.28
C SER A 38 -9.48 -22.56 19.78
N ALA A 39 -9.65 -23.61 19.00
CA ALA A 39 -9.67 -23.53 17.54
C ALA A 39 -10.85 -24.31 16.96
N SER A 40 -11.48 -23.76 15.94
CA SER A 40 -12.52 -24.42 15.14
C SER A 40 -11.88 -25.07 13.91
N GLN A 41 -12.08 -26.37 13.75
CA GLN A 41 -11.62 -27.14 12.60
C GLN A 41 -12.72 -28.13 12.20
N ASP A 42 -13.12 -28.16 10.94
CA ASP A 42 -14.19 -29.05 10.42
C ASP A 42 -15.50 -28.95 11.22
N GLY A 43 -15.88 -27.74 11.65
CA GLY A 43 -17.09 -27.48 12.45
C GLY A 43 -17.02 -27.97 13.91
N LYS A 44 -15.86 -28.48 14.36
CA LYS A 44 -15.62 -28.90 15.75
C LYS A 44 -14.66 -27.94 16.44
N THR A 45 -14.95 -27.63 17.70
CA THR A 45 -14.00 -26.89 18.54
C THR A 45 -13.02 -27.87 19.18
N ARG A 46 -11.74 -27.53 19.07
CA ARG A 46 -10.63 -28.22 19.76
C ARG A 46 -9.93 -27.26 20.68
N VAL A 47 -9.41 -27.73 21.78
CA VAL A 47 -8.67 -26.95 22.77
C VAL A 47 -7.26 -27.51 22.89
N TYR A 48 -6.29 -26.61 22.81
CA TYR A 48 -4.86 -26.91 22.91
C TYR A 48 -4.27 -26.19 24.11
N GLY A 49 -3.33 -26.82 24.80
CA GLY A 49 -2.51 -26.16 25.84
C GLY A 49 -1.13 -25.87 25.30
N ALA A 50 -0.57 -24.72 25.66
CA ALA A 50 0.80 -24.32 25.34
C ALA A 50 1.42 -23.52 26.48
N ALA A 51 2.74 -23.65 26.67
CA ALA A 51 3.49 -22.79 27.60
C ALA A 51 3.60 -21.37 27.05
N ASP A 52 3.89 -21.27 25.75
CA ASP A 52 4.09 -20.01 25.02
C ASP A 52 3.21 -19.95 23.78
N VAL A 53 2.79 -18.75 23.38
CA VAL A 53 2.00 -18.48 22.18
C VAL A 53 2.67 -17.38 21.39
N VAL A 54 2.94 -17.63 20.11
CA VAL A 54 3.41 -16.62 19.16
C VAL A 54 2.28 -16.22 18.24
N PHE A 55 1.84 -14.98 18.33
CA PHE A 55 0.82 -14.41 17.46
C PHE A 55 1.45 -13.88 16.16
N ALA A 56 1.36 -14.68 15.11
CA ALA A 56 1.95 -14.42 13.79
C ALA A 56 0.89 -14.36 12.68
N CYS A 57 -0.35 -13.96 13.02
CA CYS A 57 -1.49 -13.99 12.09
C CYS A 57 -1.47 -12.87 11.04
N GLY A 58 -0.48 -11.98 11.09
CA GLY A 58 -0.43 -10.79 10.22
C GLY A 58 -1.61 -9.86 10.46
N SER A 59 -1.96 -9.11 9.42
CA SER A 59 -3.08 -8.18 9.44
C SER A 59 -4.33 -8.74 8.74
N ASN A 60 -5.41 -7.96 8.75
CA ASN A 60 -6.64 -8.29 8.02
C ASN A 60 -6.56 -8.06 6.51
N ALA A 61 -5.44 -7.52 5.98
CA ALA A 61 -5.26 -7.29 4.54
C ALA A 61 -5.32 -8.59 3.74
N THR A 62 -4.72 -9.64 4.26
CA THR A 62 -4.55 -10.92 3.55
C THR A 62 -5.76 -11.85 3.70
N SER A 63 -6.33 -11.91 4.92
CA SER A 63 -7.37 -12.91 5.24
C SER A 63 -8.79 -12.34 5.26
N GLY A 64 -8.95 -11.02 5.37
CA GLY A 64 -10.23 -10.37 5.63
C GLY A 64 -10.82 -10.72 7.02
N LEU A 65 -10.06 -11.40 7.87
CA LEU A 65 -10.44 -11.78 9.22
C LEU A 65 -9.78 -10.83 10.22
N ASP A 66 -10.53 -10.36 11.20
CA ASP A 66 -9.97 -9.55 12.30
C ASP A 66 -9.34 -10.47 13.36
N SER A 67 -8.16 -11.05 13.04
CA SER A 67 -7.40 -11.86 13.96
C SER A 67 -6.89 -11.07 15.18
N LEU A 68 -6.68 -9.75 15.03
CA LEU A 68 -6.24 -8.87 16.12
C LEU A 68 -7.28 -8.80 17.26
N SER A 69 -8.54 -9.13 16.99
CA SER A 69 -9.58 -9.21 18.02
C SER A 69 -9.26 -10.20 19.15
N LEU A 70 -8.51 -11.27 18.87
CA LEU A 70 -8.03 -12.21 19.89
C LEU A 70 -7.12 -11.53 20.92
N MET A 71 -6.25 -10.65 20.45
CA MET A 71 -5.31 -9.93 21.29
C MET A 71 -5.99 -8.77 22.05
N THR A 72 -6.97 -8.11 21.42
CA THR A 72 -7.74 -7.06 22.11
C THR A 72 -8.66 -7.64 23.19
N ALA A 73 -9.14 -8.88 23.04
CA ALA A 73 -9.88 -9.60 24.08
C ALA A 73 -9.01 -9.84 25.34
N LEU A 74 -7.69 -9.92 25.20
CA LEU A 74 -6.74 -9.99 26.31
C LEU A 74 -6.40 -8.60 26.88
N GLY A 75 -6.98 -7.52 26.32
CA GLY A 75 -6.76 -6.14 26.74
C GLY A 75 -5.45 -5.55 26.19
N ILE A 76 -4.91 -6.08 25.08
CA ILE A 76 -3.79 -5.49 24.35
C ILE A 76 -4.35 -4.40 23.44
N ALA A 77 -3.79 -3.19 23.54
CA ALA A 77 -4.21 -2.07 22.72
C ALA A 77 -3.84 -2.30 21.24
N ARG A 78 -4.65 -1.72 20.35
CA ARG A 78 -4.35 -1.69 18.91
C ARG A 78 -4.70 -0.33 18.31
N THR A 79 -4.05 0.00 17.22
CA THR A 79 -4.43 1.10 16.33
C THR A 79 -5.30 0.58 15.19
N ASP A 80 -6.15 1.46 14.64
CA ASP A 80 -6.99 1.11 13.50
C ASP A 80 -6.14 0.77 12.27
N CYS A 81 -6.44 -0.37 11.67
CA CYS A 81 -5.77 -0.82 10.45
C CYS A 81 -6.37 -0.13 9.23
N VAL A 82 -5.53 0.52 8.43
CA VAL A 82 -5.90 1.14 7.15
C VAL A 82 -5.06 0.60 6.01
N PRO A 83 -5.63 0.40 4.80
CA PRO A 83 -4.90 -0.14 3.66
C PRO A 83 -3.71 0.73 3.27
N ALA A 84 -2.54 0.13 3.12
CA ALA A 84 -1.31 0.78 2.67
C ALA A 84 -0.63 -0.03 1.56
N ILE A 85 0.32 0.58 0.88
CA ILE A 85 0.92 0.03 -0.34
C ILE A 85 -0.19 -0.47 -1.27
N ALA A 86 -1.10 0.44 -1.60
CA ALA A 86 -2.32 0.17 -2.36
C ALA A 86 -2.51 1.22 -3.46
N PRO A 87 -3.24 0.90 -4.55
CA PRO A 87 -3.61 1.91 -5.52
C PRO A 87 -4.40 3.06 -4.86
N LEU A 88 -4.04 4.30 -5.19
CA LEU A 88 -4.75 5.49 -4.75
C LEU A 88 -6.06 5.64 -5.54
N PRO A 89 -7.24 5.64 -4.90
CA PRO A 89 -8.51 5.78 -5.59
C PRO A 89 -8.60 7.13 -6.32
N CYS A 90 -8.70 7.10 -7.64
CA CYS A 90 -8.73 8.29 -8.49
C CYS A 90 -9.23 7.92 -9.88
N ALA A 91 -10.34 8.51 -10.32
CA ALA A 91 -10.92 8.24 -11.64
C ALA A 91 -10.45 9.20 -12.74
N ALA A 92 -9.47 10.07 -12.45
CA ALA A 92 -9.01 11.09 -13.40
C ALA A 92 -8.47 10.49 -14.71
N PHE A 93 -7.88 9.30 -14.65
CA PHE A 93 -7.25 8.64 -15.81
C PHE A 93 -8.13 7.54 -16.45
N LYS A 94 -9.45 7.58 -16.21
CA LYS A 94 -10.38 6.66 -16.87
C LYS A 94 -10.23 6.75 -18.39
N GLY A 95 -10.09 5.58 -19.02
CA GLY A 95 -9.81 5.45 -20.46
C GLY A 95 -8.34 5.35 -20.83
N ALA A 96 -7.42 5.51 -19.86
CA ALA A 96 -5.99 5.23 -20.03
C ALA A 96 -5.54 4.02 -19.20
N SER A 97 -6.45 3.11 -18.88
CA SER A 97 -6.19 1.94 -18.03
C SER A 97 -5.11 1.04 -18.64
N GLY A 98 -4.19 0.55 -17.80
CA GLY A 98 -3.07 -0.29 -18.19
C GLY A 98 -1.84 0.48 -18.69
N VAL A 99 -1.95 1.78 -18.93
CA VAL A 99 -0.81 2.60 -19.37
C VAL A 99 0.13 2.86 -18.21
N ARG A 100 1.43 2.66 -18.46
CA ARG A 100 2.53 2.93 -17.52
C ARG A 100 3.33 4.12 -18.00
N ALA A 101 3.79 4.93 -17.06
CA ALA A 101 4.70 6.05 -17.33
C ALA A 101 5.60 6.28 -16.12
N TYR A 102 6.73 6.94 -16.31
CA TYR A 102 7.57 7.43 -15.24
C TYR A 102 7.12 8.84 -14.85
N ALA A 103 7.08 9.12 -13.55
CA ALA A 103 6.70 10.43 -13.06
C ALA A 103 7.36 10.75 -11.71
N GLU A 104 7.35 12.02 -11.36
CA GLU A 104 7.52 12.48 -10.00
C GLU A 104 6.12 12.80 -9.43
N GLY A 105 5.80 12.28 -8.25
CA GLY A 105 4.53 12.52 -7.57
C GLY A 105 4.72 13.22 -6.25
N THR A 106 3.94 14.26 -6.00
CA THR A 106 3.85 14.94 -4.71
C THR A 106 2.43 14.82 -4.17
N LEU A 107 2.30 14.16 -3.00
CA LEU A 107 1.06 14.11 -2.26
C LEU A 107 0.94 15.36 -1.38
N LEU A 108 -0.20 16.03 -1.47
CA LEU A 108 -0.57 17.11 -0.58
C LEU A 108 -1.74 16.68 0.30
N ALA A 109 -1.70 17.06 1.58
CA ALA A 109 -2.81 16.95 2.50
C ALA A 109 -3.13 18.33 3.06
N ASP A 110 -4.39 18.73 2.99
CA ASP A 110 -4.88 20.04 3.42
C ASP A 110 -4.01 21.21 2.86
N GLY A 111 -3.64 21.10 1.58
CA GLY A 111 -2.86 22.09 0.84
C GLY A 111 -1.34 22.05 1.11
N LYS A 112 -0.84 21.19 1.99
CA LYS A 112 0.59 21.11 2.32
C LYS A 112 1.22 19.83 1.72
N PRO A 113 2.42 19.92 1.11
CA PRO A 113 3.13 18.75 0.64
C PRO A 113 3.56 17.88 1.83
N VAL A 114 3.25 16.58 1.77
CA VAL A 114 3.49 15.61 2.86
C VAL A 114 4.38 14.46 2.47
N ALA A 115 4.42 14.13 1.19
CA ALA A 115 5.32 13.10 0.66
C ALA A 115 5.61 13.36 -0.82
N LYS A 116 6.80 12.98 -1.26
CA LYS A 116 7.25 13.09 -2.63
C LYS A 116 8.02 11.83 -3.03
N ARG A 117 7.72 11.28 -4.20
CA ARG A 117 8.37 10.09 -4.74
C ARG A 117 8.56 10.22 -6.25
N ARG A 118 9.55 9.48 -6.78
CA ARG A 118 9.75 9.29 -8.22
C ARG A 118 9.63 7.81 -8.54
N GLY A 119 8.99 7.48 -9.65
CA GLY A 119 8.88 6.10 -10.07
C GLY A 119 7.83 5.87 -11.15
N GLU A 120 7.59 4.59 -11.43
CA GLU A 120 6.56 4.17 -12.36
C GLU A 120 5.17 4.39 -11.75
N VAL A 121 4.28 4.97 -12.54
CA VAL A 121 2.84 5.00 -12.30
C VAL A 121 2.12 4.13 -13.30
N LEU A 122 1.07 3.46 -12.85
CA LEU A 122 0.17 2.65 -13.65
C LEU A 122 -1.23 3.26 -13.56
N MET A 123 -1.74 3.71 -14.70
CA MET A 123 -3.09 4.26 -14.78
C MET A 123 -4.12 3.14 -14.73
N ARG A 124 -5.19 3.37 -13.98
CA ARG A 124 -6.38 2.51 -13.89
C ARG A 124 -7.63 3.38 -14.05
N ASP A 125 -8.75 2.77 -14.40
CA ASP A 125 -10.01 3.51 -14.56
C ASP A 125 -10.50 4.12 -13.24
N ASP A 126 -10.20 3.49 -12.12
CA ASP A 126 -10.66 3.85 -10.78
C ASP A 126 -9.53 4.25 -9.81
N ALA A 127 -8.26 4.19 -10.25
CA ALA A 127 -7.13 4.43 -9.37
C ALA A 127 -5.85 4.85 -10.12
N VAL A 128 -4.92 5.44 -9.40
CA VAL A 128 -3.52 5.54 -9.78
C VAL A 128 -2.73 4.50 -8.99
N SER A 129 -1.99 3.65 -9.66
CA SER A 129 -1.21 2.54 -9.13
C SER A 129 0.26 2.67 -9.56
N GLY A 130 1.02 1.58 -9.52
CA GLY A 130 2.47 1.60 -9.75
C GLY A 130 3.24 1.94 -8.47
N MET A 131 4.54 1.77 -8.51
CA MET A 131 5.38 1.88 -7.32
C MET A 131 5.26 3.26 -6.67
N LEU A 132 5.31 4.34 -7.46
CA LEU A 132 5.18 5.71 -6.97
C LEU A 132 3.89 5.92 -6.16
N ALA A 133 2.74 5.53 -6.72
CA ALA A 133 1.45 5.72 -6.07
C ALA A 133 1.29 4.82 -4.83
N MET A 134 1.82 3.60 -4.89
CA MET A 134 1.77 2.66 -3.77
C MET A 134 2.60 3.16 -2.59
N GLU A 135 3.77 3.72 -2.81
CA GLU A 135 4.59 4.34 -1.75
C GLU A 135 3.91 5.58 -1.14
N LEU A 136 3.29 6.43 -1.97
CA LEU A 136 2.54 7.59 -1.48
C LEU A 136 1.28 7.18 -0.71
N SER A 137 0.72 6.01 -0.99
CA SER A 137 -0.52 5.55 -0.36
C SER A 137 -0.41 5.29 1.14
N SER A 138 0.76 4.92 1.64
CA SER A 138 1.00 4.75 3.08
C SER A 138 0.86 6.08 3.82
N ALA A 139 1.47 7.15 3.31
CA ALA A 139 1.30 8.49 3.86
C ALA A 139 -0.16 8.97 3.76
N TYR A 140 -0.80 8.72 2.62
CA TYR A 140 -2.22 9.03 2.40
C TYR A 140 -3.12 8.36 3.44
N ALA A 141 -2.98 7.05 3.64
CA ALA A 141 -3.79 6.26 4.56
C ALA A 141 -3.60 6.71 6.02
N ARG A 142 -2.35 6.90 6.45
CA ARG A 142 -2.04 7.40 7.81
C ARG A 142 -2.64 8.78 8.08
N LEU A 143 -2.57 9.69 7.11
CA LEU A 143 -3.11 11.04 7.27
C LEU A 143 -4.64 11.05 7.25
N MET A 144 -5.29 10.22 6.40
CA MET A 144 -6.73 10.01 6.46
C MET A 144 -7.18 9.51 7.84
N ARG A 145 -6.49 8.52 8.39
CA ARG A 145 -6.77 8.01 9.76
C ARG A 145 -6.64 9.11 10.80
N ARG A 146 -5.71 10.04 10.63
CA ARG A 146 -5.51 11.19 11.53
C ARG A 146 -6.49 12.36 11.29
N GLY A 147 -7.43 12.20 10.36
CA GLY A 147 -8.49 13.16 10.11
C GLY A 147 -8.23 14.18 9.00
N ALA A 148 -7.15 14.06 8.23
CA ALA A 148 -6.97 14.87 7.03
C ALA A 148 -8.08 14.58 6.02
N ARG A 149 -8.63 15.61 5.39
CA ARG A 149 -9.84 15.49 4.56
C ARG A 149 -9.65 15.87 3.10
N SER A 150 -8.65 16.69 2.80
CA SER A 150 -8.38 17.16 1.46
C SER A 150 -7.03 16.63 0.99
N PHE A 151 -7.05 15.91 -0.14
CA PHE A 151 -5.83 15.36 -0.73
C PHE A 151 -5.73 15.76 -2.20
N GLU A 152 -4.51 16.08 -2.60
CA GLU A 152 -4.14 16.29 -4.00
C GLU A 152 -2.89 15.47 -4.31
N LEU A 153 -2.86 14.89 -5.49
CA LEU A 153 -1.69 14.24 -6.07
C LEU A 153 -1.24 15.07 -7.27
N LYS A 154 -0.14 15.76 -7.13
CA LYS A 154 0.54 16.44 -8.24
C LYS A 154 1.46 15.43 -8.90
N LEU A 155 1.28 15.19 -10.19
CA LEU A 155 2.15 14.35 -11.00
C LEU A 155 2.96 15.23 -11.95
N ASP A 156 4.23 14.94 -12.13
CA ASP A 156 5.09 15.52 -13.15
C ASP A 156 5.64 14.40 -14.03
N PHE A 157 5.21 14.36 -15.29
CA PHE A 157 5.63 13.37 -16.28
C PHE A 157 6.89 13.79 -17.06
N ALA A 158 7.44 14.95 -16.76
CA ALA A 158 8.69 15.45 -17.32
C ALA A 158 9.58 16.05 -16.20
N PRO A 159 9.87 15.28 -15.10
CA PRO A 159 10.47 15.84 -13.90
C PRO A 159 11.92 16.33 -14.08
N ASP A 160 12.57 15.93 -15.16
CA ASP A 160 13.96 16.28 -15.47
C ASP A 160 14.07 17.45 -16.44
N PHE A 161 12.92 18.02 -16.91
CA PHE A 161 12.87 19.11 -17.86
C PHE A 161 12.15 20.33 -17.28
N GLY A 162 12.76 21.50 -17.50
CA GLY A 162 12.11 22.78 -17.23
C GLY A 162 11.01 23.10 -18.26
N ASP A 163 10.14 24.05 -17.91
CA ASP A 163 9.02 24.43 -18.80
C ASP A 163 9.46 24.90 -20.17
N ASP A 164 10.58 25.64 -20.25
CA ASP A 164 11.09 26.14 -21.51
C ASP A 164 11.71 25.02 -22.37
N GLU A 165 12.34 24.03 -21.75
CA GLU A 165 12.84 22.84 -22.44
C GLU A 165 11.67 21.99 -22.97
N VAL A 166 10.63 21.75 -22.16
CA VAL A 166 9.42 21.04 -22.59
C VAL A 166 8.77 21.77 -23.77
N LYS A 167 8.63 23.10 -23.71
CA LYS A 167 8.08 23.90 -24.82
C LYS A 167 8.93 23.78 -26.07
N ALA A 168 10.27 23.85 -25.94
CA ALA A 168 11.18 23.72 -27.07
C ALA A 168 11.06 22.34 -27.73
N TYR A 169 11.01 21.25 -26.96
CA TYR A 169 10.76 19.90 -27.47
C TYR A 169 9.43 19.78 -28.19
N LEU A 170 8.35 20.31 -27.60
CA LEU A 170 7.04 20.29 -28.21
C LEU A 170 7.01 21.10 -29.51
N ALA A 171 7.61 22.28 -29.53
CA ALA A 171 7.69 23.12 -30.73
C ALA A 171 8.46 22.44 -31.87
N ALA A 172 9.58 21.79 -31.55
CA ALA A 172 10.41 21.08 -32.53
C ALA A 172 9.77 19.77 -33.04
N SER A 173 8.77 19.21 -32.35
CA SER A 173 8.10 17.96 -32.73
C SER A 173 7.39 18.11 -34.08
N PRO A 174 7.52 17.15 -35.02
CA PRO A 174 6.80 17.17 -36.30
C PRO A 174 5.30 16.90 -36.16
N VAL A 175 4.86 16.45 -34.99
CA VAL A 175 3.43 16.18 -34.70
C VAL A 175 2.66 17.49 -34.67
N ARG A 176 1.64 17.62 -35.49
CA ARG A 176 0.80 18.84 -35.55
C ARG A 176 -0.42 18.79 -34.65
N ASP A 177 -0.92 17.58 -34.38
CA ASP A 177 -2.03 17.34 -33.48
C ASP A 177 -1.60 17.58 -32.04
N ALA A 178 -2.30 18.46 -31.33
CA ALA A 178 -1.98 18.84 -29.96
C ALA A 178 -2.01 17.65 -28.99
N ARG A 179 -3.00 16.76 -29.11
CA ARG A 179 -3.11 15.59 -28.24
C ARG A 179 -2.03 14.56 -28.46
N GLY A 180 -1.59 14.40 -29.73
CA GLY A 180 -0.51 13.50 -30.10
C GLY A 180 0.87 14.06 -29.76
N ALA A 181 1.03 15.35 -29.56
CA ALA A 181 2.33 15.98 -29.32
C ALA A 181 3.03 15.51 -28.04
N LEU A 182 2.27 15.07 -27.02
CA LEU A 182 2.82 14.59 -25.74
C LEU A 182 3.51 13.21 -25.83
N ILE A 183 3.48 12.54 -26.99
CA ILE A 183 4.11 11.21 -27.20
C ILE A 183 5.63 11.23 -26.93
N ALA A 184 6.26 12.39 -27.00
CA ALA A 184 7.68 12.54 -26.66
C ALA A 184 7.97 12.29 -25.17
N PHE A 185 6.99 12.44 -24.29
CA PHE A 185 7.12 12.33 -22.84
C PHE A 185 6.39 11.14 -22.23
N VAL A 186 5.21 10.81 -22.79
CA VAL A 186 4.34 9.75 -22.25
C VAL A 186 3.73 8.92 -23.39
N PRO A 187 3.31 7.67 -23.11
CA PRO A 187 2.58 6.87 -24.09
C PRO A 187 1.35 7.61 -24.63
N ARG A 188 1.04 7.43 -25.91
CA ARG A 188 0.02 8.19 -26.64
C ARG A 188 -1.32 8.26 -25.90
N ALA A 189 -1.84 7.12 -25.43
CA ALA A 189 -3.13 7.08 -24.73
C ALA A 189 -3.15 7.94 -23.45
N LEU A 190 -2.02 8.01 -22.72
CA LEU A 190 -1.89 8.90 -21.57
C LEU A 190 -1.76 10.37 -22.02
N GLY A 191 -0.99 10.65 -23.08
CA GLY A 191 -0.86 12.02 -23.63
C GLY A 191 -2.21 12.59 -24.06
N GLU A 192 -3.01 11.81 -24.79
CA GLU A 192 -4.35 12.20 -25.19
C GLU A 192 -5.26 12.47 -23.98
N LYS A 193 -5.13 11.67 -22.92
CA LYS A 193 -5.87 11.84 -21.67
C LYS A 193 -5.43 13.10 -20.91
N LEU A 194 -4.13 13.34 -20.80
CA LEU A 194 -3.58 14.53 -20.16
C LEU A 194 -4.01 15.82 -20.88
N ALA A 195 -3.92 15.84 -22.21
CA ALA A 195 -4.39 16.96 -23.00
C ALA A 195 -5.91 17.21 -22.81
N ALA A 196 -6.71 16.14 -22.75
CA ALA A 196 -8.15 16.26 -22.49
C ALA A 196 -8.43 16.80 -21.07
N LEU A 197 -7.68 16.36 -20.05
CA LEU A 197 -7.80 16.88 -18.67
C LEU A 197 -7.44 18.38 -18.59
N ALA A 198 -6.50 18.83 -19.41
CA ALA A 198 -6.13 20.24 -19.54
C ALA A 198 -7.11 21.06 -20.40
N GLY A 199 -8.21 20.45 -20.88
CA GLY A 199 -9.20 21.14 -21.70
C GLY A 199 -8.79 21.36 -23.15
N ILE A 200 -7.71 20.74 -23.64
CA ILE A 200 -7.24 20.87 -25.01
C ILE A 200 -8.19 20.10 -25.94
N ARG A 201 -8.71 20.78 -26.94
CA ARG A 201 -9.65 20.19 -27.91
C ARG A 201 -8.98 19.11 -28.77
N ALA A 202 -9.76 18.17 -29.28
CA ALA A 202 -9.25 17.08 -30.11
C ALA A 202 -8.70 17.56 -31.47
N ASP A 203 -9.27 18.67 -31.97
CA ASP A 203 -8.92 19.31 -33.25
C ASP A 203 -7.92 20.45 -33.09
N ALA A 204 -7.37 20.68 -31.88
CA ALA A 204 -6.43 21.76 -31.63
C ALA A 204 -5.08 21.52 -32.33
N VAL A 205 -4.52 22.60 -32.83
CA VAL A 205 -3.17 22.61 -33.38
C VAL A 205 -2.16 22.78 -32.26
N LYS A 206 -1.09 22.00 -32.29
CA LYS A 206 -0.05 21.98 -31.25
C LYS A 206 0.53 23.36 -30.96
N ASP A 207 0.88 24.11 -32.00
CA ASP A 207 1.59 25.37 -31.86
C ASP A 207 0.76 26.46 -31.15
N ASP A 208 -0.58 26.36 -31.25
CA ASP A 208 -1.50 27.25 -30.54
C ASP A 208 -1.67 26.88 -29.05
N CYS A 209 -1.18 25.71 -28.62
CA CYS A 209 -1.43 25.11 -27.32
C CYS A 209 -0.16 24.80 -26.51
N LEU A 210 1.02 25.23 -26.92
CA LEU A 210 2.31 24.83 -26.31
C LEU A 210 2.34 25.02 -24.79
N ALA A 211 1.86 26.15 -24.28
CA ALA A 211 1.81 26.40 -22.84
C ALA A 211 0.84 25.45 -22.11
N ALA A 212 -0.32 25.18 -22.71
CA ALA A 212 -1.31 24.27 -22.15
C ALA A 212 -0.81 22.80 -22.17
N LEU A 213 -0.09 22.39 -23.22
CA LEU A 213 0.53 21.07 -23.34
C LEU A 213 1.66 20.89 -22.31
N CYS A 214 2.47 21.91 -22.09
CA CYS A 214 3.48 21.90 -21.04
C CYS A 214 2.83 21.71 -19.65
N ALA A 215 1.77 22.46 -19.36
CA ALA A 215 1.02 22.32 -18.11
C ALA A 215 0.30 20.96 -18.01
N ALA A 216 -0.15 20.39 -19.13
CA ALA A 216 -0.81 19.09 -19.17
C ALA A 216 0.09 17.93 -18.68
N LEU A 217 1.41 18.04 -18.84
CA LEU A 217 2.37 17.07 -18.29
C LEU A 217 2.47 17.11 -16.76
N ARG A 218 1.90 18.15 -16.11
CA ARG A 218 1.94 18.36 -14.66
C ARG A 218 0.55 18.43 -14.03
N PRO A 219 -0.30 17.39 -14.22
CA PRO A 219 -1.66 17.41 -13.72
C PRO A 219 -1.69 17.34 -12.20
N THR A 220 -2.69 18.00 -11.62
CA THR A 220 -3.11 17.78 -10.23
C THR A 220 -4.42 17.00 -10.23
N VAL A 221 -4.42 15.84 -9.58
CA VAL A 221 -5.60 14.99 -9.44
C VAL A 221 -5.97 14.82 -7.97
N LYS A 222 -7.22 14.48 -7.70
CA LYS A 222 -7.72 14.35 -6.32
C LYS A 222 -8.03 12.88 -6.02
N PRO A 223 -7.18 12.20 -5.24
CA PRO A 223 -7.54 10.90 -4.66
C PRO A 223 -8.79 11.06 -3.78
N SER A 224 -9.66 10.08 -3.78
CA SER A 224 -10.93 10.13 -3.07
C SER A 224 -11.26 8.81 -2.39
N GLY A 225 -11.52 8.87 -1.08
CA GLY A 225 -11.86 7.69 -0.27
C GLY A 225 -10.66 6.83 0.10
N MET A 226 -10.91 5.86 0.98
CA MET A 226 -9.87 4.94 1.45
C MET A 226 -9.49 3.94 0.34
N PRO A 227 -8.19 3.62 0.15
CA PRO A 227 -7.78 2.51 -0.69
C PRO A 227 -8.49 1.21 -0.31
N ARG A 228 -8.71 0.33 -1.28
CA ARG A 228 -9.43 -0.93 -1.02
C ARG A 228 -8.52 -1.95 -0.35
N LEU A 229 -8.94 -2.49 0.78
CA LEU A 229 -8.18 -3.49 1.54
C LEU A 229 -7.74 -4.69 0.68
N LYS A 230 -8.62 -5.21 -0.19
CA LYS A 230 -8.31 -6.34 -1.10
C LYS A 230 -7.22 -6.04 -2.14
N GLN A 231 -6.83 -4.77 -2.30
CA GLN A 231 -5.79 -4.33 -3.24
C GLN A 231 -4.54 -3.85 -2.51
N ALA A 232 -4.58 -3.78 -1.18
CA ALA A 232 -3.46 -3.42 -0.35
C ALA A 232 -2.47 -4.60 -0.23
N GLN A 233 -1.19 -4.29 -0.23
CA GLN A 233 -0.15 -5.29 0.06
C GLN A 233 0.11 -5.40 1.56
N VAL A 234 -0.11 -4.32 2.31
CA VAL A 234 0.04 -4.24 3.76
C VAL A 234 -1.04 -3.33 4.35
N VAL A 235 -1.14 -3.29 5.67
CA VAL A 235 -1.90 -2.28 6.41
C VAL A 235 -0.98 -1.41 7.25
N CYS A 236 -1.35 -0.15 7.46
CA CYS A 236 -0.82 0.69 8.52
C CYS A 236 -1.73 0.53 9.74
N GLY A 237 -1.19 0.23 10.90
CA GLY A 237 -1.93 -0.10 12.10
C GLY A 237 -1.71 -1.55 12.51
N GLY A 238 -2.05 -1.88 13.74
CA GLY A 238 -1.82 -3.19 14.33
C GLY A 238 -1.86 -3.12 15.85
N LEU A 239 -1.28 -4.10 16.51
CA LEU A 239 -1.11 -4.11 17.97
C LEU A 239 -0.11 -3.02 18.36
N ASP A 240 -0.44 -2.29 19.43
CA ASP A 240 0.37 -1.18 19.92
C ASP A 240 1.73 -1.69 20.41
N LEU A 241 2.81 -1.10 19.90
CA LEU A 241 4.18 -1.47 20.24
C LEU A 241 4.52 -1.27 21.71
N ASP A 242 3.88 -0.32 22.36
CA ASP A 242 4.08 -0.06 23.79
C ASP A 242 3.69 -1.26 24.66
N GLY A 243 2.87 -2.18 24.14
CA GLY A 243 2.46 -3.41 24.79
C GLY A 243 3.50 -4.53 24.76
N PHE A 244 4.58 -4.38 24.00
CA PHE A 244 5.57 -5.44 23.77
C PHE A 244 7.00 -5.01 24.10
N ASP A 245 7.81 -5.97 24.49
CA ASP A 245 9.24 -5.78 24.68
C ASP A 245 9.94 -5.84 23.30
N PRO A 246 10.70 -4.80 22.91
CA PRO A 246 11.30 -4.74 21.58
C PRO A 246 12.48 -5.71 21.39
N GLU A 247 13.04 -6.27 22.45
CA GLU A 247 14.16 -7.21 22.38
C GLU A 247 13.70 -8.66 22.25
N THR A 248 12.47 -8.96 22.69
CA THR A 248 11.94 -10.34 22.74
C THR A 248 10.61 -10.50 22.03
N MET A 249 9.96 -9.43 21.61
CA MET A 249 8.59 -9.41 21.10
C MET A 249 7.54 -9.98 22.08
N MET A 250 7.89 -10.15 23.35
CA MET A 250 6.99 -10.65 24.38
C MET A 250 6.06 -9.54 24.89
N SER A 251 4.80 -9.88 25.15
CA SER A 251 3.86 -8.99 25.81
C SER A 251 4.37 -8.59 27.21
N LYS A 252 4.41 -7.29 27.49
CA LYS A 252 4.75 -6.77 28.83
C LYS A 252 3.71 -7.13 29.88
N LYS A 253 2.46 -7.40 29.46
CA LYS A 253 1.34 -7.74 30.33
C LYS A 253 1.22 -9.23 30.55
N ASP A 254 1.50 -10.02 29.53
CA ASP A 254 1.16 -11.43 29.46
C ASP A 254 2.41 -12.26 29.14
N ARG A 255 3.06 -12.80 30.17
CA ARG A 255 4.24 -13.67 30.01
C ARG A 255 3.93 -14.88 29.13
N GLY A 256 4.83 -15.23 28.22
CA GLY A 256 4.68 -16.32 27.28
C GLY A 256 3.73 -16.00 26.11
N LEU A 257 3.34 -14.73 25.92
CA LEU A 257 2.62 -14.28 24.75
C LEU A 257 3.51 -13.34 23.93
N TYR A 258 3.69 -13.69 22.68
CA TYR A 258 4.53 -12.93 21.74
C TYR A 258 3.70 -12.49 20.55
N ALA A 259 4.06 -11.37 19.92
CA ALA A 259 3.49 -10.93 18.65
C ALA A 259 4.59 -10.52 17.69
N ILE A 260 4.49 -10.95 16.42
CA ILE A 260 5.52 -10.72 15.40
C ILE A 260 4.93 -10.28 14.07
N GLY A 261 5.78 -9.73 13.23
CA GLY A 261 5.41 -9.33 11.85
C GLY A 261 4.35 -8.23 11.80
N GLU A 262 3.51 -8.30 10.80
CA GLU A 262 2.48 -7.30 10.51
C GLU A 262 1.31 -7.28 11.51
N ALA A 263 1.30 -8.17 12.50
CA ALA A 263 0.36 -8.07 13.63
C ALA A 263 0.64 -6.86 14.50
N LEU A 264 1.89 -6.42 14.57
CA LEU A 264 2.34 -5.20 15.25
C LEU A 264 2.15 -3.97 14.36
N ASP A 265 1.94 -2.78 14.96
CA ASP A 265 1.82 -1.51 14.20
C ASP A 265 3.19 -1.07 13.65
N VAL A 266 3.75 -1.89 12.78
CA VAL A 266 4.99 -1.62 12.03
C VAL A 266 4.72 -1.86 10.56
N ASP A 267 4.86 -0.81 9.76
CA ASP A 267 4.82 -0.91 8.31
C ASP A 267 5.96 -0.12 7.68
N GLY A 268 6.62 -0.72 6.71
CA GLY A 268 7.70 -0.14 5.92
C GLY A 268 7.26 0.25 4.52
N ASP A 269 8.13 0.96 3.82
CA ASP A 269 7.93 1.34 2.43
C ASP A 269 7.86 0.11 1.49
N CYS A 270 7.46 0.32 0.24
CA CYS A 270 7.50 -0.71 -0.79
C CYS A 270 8.96 -1.13 -1.05
N GLY A 271 9.23 -2.44 -1.22
CA GLY A 271 10.60 -2.92 -1.48
C GLY A 271 11.06 -4.08 -0.60
N GLY A 272 10.14 -4.78 0.06
CA GLY A 272 10.44 -5.98 0.85
C GLY A 272 10.68 -5.73 2.35
N TYR A 273 10.64 -4.48 2.81
CA TYR A 273 10.86 -4.12 4.22
C TYR A 273 9.86 -4.79 5.17
N ASN A 274 8.60 -4.94 4.75
CA ASN A 274 7.57 -5.60 5.56
C ASN A 274 7.85 -7.10 5.74
N LEU A 275 8.35 -7.77 4.72
CA LEU A 275 8.82 -9.16 4.83
C LEU A 275 10.06 -9.27 5.69
N GLN A 276 11.02 -8.33 5.53
CA GLN A 276 12.22 -8.28 6.38
C GLN A 276 11.86 -8.08 7.85
N TRP A 277 10.89 -7.20 8.14
CA TRP A 277 10.37 -7.01 9.49
C TRP A 277 9.77 -8.31 10.05
N ALA A 278 8.92 -8.99 9.25
CA ALA A 278 8.29 -10.23 9.69
C ALA A 278 9.34 -11.31 10.03
N TRP A 279 10.41 -11.42 9.23
CA TRP A 279 11.49 -12.37 9.51
C TRP A 279 12.34 -11.96 10.71
N SER A 280 12.72 -10.69 10.80
CA SER A 280 13.55 -10.21 11.90
C SER A 280 12.84 -10.33 13.24
N SER A 281 11.58 -9.92 13.32
CA SER A 281 10.79 -10.06 14.55
C SER A 281 10.47 -11.51 14.91
N GLY A 282 10.44 -12.42 13.93
CA GLY A 282 10.26 -13.85 14.18
C GLY A 282 11.54 -14.60 14.55
N ALA A 283 12.71 -13.96 14.42
CA ALA A 283 14.01 -14.54 14.76
C ALA A 283 14.49 -14.14 16.17
N LEU A 284 13.83 -13.16 16.80
CA LEU A 284 14.10 -12.76 18.19
C LEU A 284 13.52 -13.75 19.18
#